data_6f6a959cf8b6bc63903fa7f5fbebc728
#
_entry.id   6f6a959cf8b6bc63903fa7f5fbebc728
#
_cell.length_a   1.000
_cell.length_b   1.000
_cell.length_c   1.000
_cell.angle_alpha   90.00
_cell.angle_beta   90.00
_cell.angle_gamma   90.00
#
_symmetry.space_group_name_H-M   'P 1'
#
loop_
_entity.id
_entity.type
_entity.pdbx_description
1 polymer ?
#
loop_
_entity_poly.entity_id
_entity_poly.type
_entity_poly.pdbx_seq_one_letter_code
_entity_poly.pdbx_strand_id
1 'polypeptide(L)'
;MIRQNRPSYTPTVQELRALLYSADLGTASAAAEALNLTQGAVSRSIRTLEERLGVRLFHRDRQRLVLSDAGRALVRDAREILDRIESSARMVMAFGGGEDVLRLAVLPTFATRWLIPRLAEFSRRHPGIGIDLAEALGPVDFDDSPFDAALQR
;
A
#
# COMPACT_ATOMS: atom_id res chain seq x y z
N MET A 1 -14.41 35.70 -6.22
CA MET A 1 -14.90 34.33 -5.96
C MET A 1 -14.04 33.74 -4.85
N ILE A 2 -14.53 33.77 -3.61
CA ILE A 2 -13.76 33.36 -2.42
C ILE A 2 -13.73 31.83 -2.42
N ARG A 3 -12.58 31.20 -2.69
CA ARG A 3 -12.39 29.77 -2.42
C ARG A 3 -12.56 29.59 -0.89
N GLN A 4 -13.67 28.99 -0.49
CA GLN A 4 -13.82 28.50 0.88
C GLN A 4 -12.68 27.52 1.14
N ASN A 5 -11.78 27.93 2.03
CA ASN A 5 -10.69 27.10 2.55
C ASN A 5 -11.33 26.00 3.41
N ARG A 6 -11.79 24.90 2.78
CA ARG A 6 -12.16 23.69 3.53
C ARG A 6 -10.89 23.22 4.21
N PRO A 7 -10.91 23.01 5.53
CA PRO A 7 -9.74 22.43 6.20
C PRO A 7 -9.37 21.14 5.46
N SER A 8 -8.09 21.00 5.09
CA SER A 8 -7.60 19.84 4.38
C SER A 8 -7.76 18.62 5.29
N TYR A 9 -8.69 17.74 4.94
CA TYR A 9 -8.90 16.49 5.65
C TYR A 9 -7.89 15.45 5.14
N THR A 10 -7.19 14.83 6.06
CA THR A 10 -6.30 13.71 5.77
C THR A 10 -6.94 12.42 6.26
N PRO A 11 -7.27 11.48 5.36
CA PRO A 11 -7.80 10.17 5.73
C PRO A 11 -6.85 9.41 6.65
N THR A 12 -7.40 8.69 7.61
CA THR A 12 -6.62 7.80 8.46
C THR A 12 -6.31 6.48 7.75
N VAL A 13 -5.25 5.79 8.19
CA VAL A 13 -4.91 4.44 7.70
C VAL A 13 -6.09 3.47 7.85
N GLN A 14 -6.83 3.56 8.94
CA GLN A 14 -8.00 2.71 9.19
C GLN A 14 -9.13 2.98 8.18
N GLU A 15 -9.39 4.23 7.83
CA GLU A 15 -10.39 4.61 6.81
C GLU A 15 -9.97 4.13 5.43
N LEU A 16 -8.68 4.27 5.07
CA LEU A 16 -8.16 3.76 3.81
C LEU A 16 -8.23 2.23 3.73
N ARG A 17 -7.90 1.51 4.80
CA ARG A 17 -8.05 0.06 4.86
C ARG A 17 -9.52 -0.35 4.75
N ALA A 18 -10.44 0.30 5.45
CA ALA A 18 -11.86 0.03 5.34
C ALA A 18 -12.37 0.23 3.90
N LEU A 19 -11.92 1.29 3.22
CA LEU A 19 -12.21 1.53 1.81
C LEU A 19 -11.71 0.38 0.92
N LEU A 20 -10.43 0.02 1.02
CA LEU A 20 -9.81 -1.00 0.16
C LEU A 20 -10.44 -2.38 0.34
N TYR A 21 -10.54 -2.85 1.57
CA TYR A 21 -11.12 -4.17 1.84
C TYR A 21 -12.60 -4.25 1.46
N SER A 22 -13.35 -3.16 1.61
CA SER A 22 -14.74 -3.11 1.15
C SER A 22 -14.86 -3.09 -0.36
N ALA A 23 -13.92 -2.47 -1.06
CA ALA A 23 -13.86 -2.48 -2.52
C ALA A 23 -13.49 -3.87 -3.07
N ASP A 24 -12.51 -4.51 -2.48
CA ASP A 24 -12.00 -5.81 -2.93
C ASP A 24 -12.97 -6.96 -2.61
N LEU A 25 -13.60 -6.94 -1.44
CA LEU A 25 -14.49 -8.01 -0.96
C LEU A 25 -15.98 -7.74 -1.24
N GLY A 26 -16.32 -6.55 -1.69
CA GLY A 26 -17.67 -6.17 -2.13
C GLY A 26 -18.70 -5.97 -1.04
N THR A 27 -18.37 -6.23 0.24
CA THR A 27 -19.28 -6.05 1.38
C THR A 27 -18.55 -5.53 2.61
N ALA A 28 -19.24 -4.75 3.45
CA ALA A 28 -18.70 -4.29 4.73
C ALA A 28 -18.51 -5.43 5.74
N SER A 29 -19.29 -6.51 5.64
CA SER A 29 -19.17 -7.67 6.52
C SER A 29 -17.90 -8.46 6.24
N ALA A 30 -17.61 -8.77 4.96
CA ALA A 30 -16.38 -9.46 4.58
C ALA A 30 -15.13 -8.61 4.87
N ALA A 31 -15.21 -7.29 4.64
CA ALA A 31 -14.13 -6.37 5.00
C ALA A 31 -13.88 -6.35 6.51
N ALA A 32 -14.92 -6.39 7.31
CA ALA A 32 -14.81 -6.41 8.77
C ALA A 32 -14.13 -7.68 9.27
N GLU A 33 -14.50 -8.84 8.74
CA GLU A 33 -13.87 -10.12 9.05
C GLU A 33 -12.37 -10.09 8.72
N ALA A 34 -12.01 -9.65 7.50
CA ALA A 34 -10.62 -9.57 7.07
C ALA A 34 -9.78 -8.57 7.88
N LEU A 35 -10.39 -7.52 8.41
CA LEU A 35 -9.74 -6.50 9.23
C LEU A 35 -9.78 -6.80 10.74
N ASN A 36 -10.41 -7.90 11.18
CA ASN A 36 -10.70 -8.20 12.59
C ASN A 36 -11.47 -7.05 13.29
N LEU A 37 -12.44 -6.48 12.61
CA LEU A 37 -13.29 -5.39 13.08
C LEU A 37 -14.76 -5.82 13.08
N THR A 38 -15.62 -5.00 13.69
CA THR A 38 -17.07 -5.17 13.53
C THR A 38 -17.54 -4.53 12.21
N GLN A 39 -18.58 -5.07 11.60
CA GLN A 39 -19.22 -4.50 10.41
C GLN A 39 -19.65 -3.03 10.63
N GLY A 40 -20.12 -2.71 11.85
CA GLY A 40 -20.47 -1.35 12.23
C GLY A 40 -19.27 -0.39 12.24
N ALA A 41 -18.09 -0.86 12.66
CA ALA A 41 -16.85 -0.06 12.63
C ALA A 41 -16.42 0.23 11.20
N VAL A 42 -16.39 -0.77 10.31
CA VAL A 42 -16.06 -0.57 8.88
C VAL A 42 -17.07 0.38 8.22
N SER A 43 -18.36 0.17 8.43
CA SER A 43 -19.39 1.04 7.86
C SER A 43 -19.30 2.49 8.36
N ARG A 44 -18.92 2.68 9.63
CA ARG A 44 -18.68 4.02 10.21
C ARG A 44 -17.46 4.68 9.60
N SER A 45 -16.34 3.94 9.47
CA SER A 45 -15.12 4.46 8.83
C SER A 45 -15.38 4.94 7.41
N ILE A 46 -16.09 4.16 6.59
CA ILE A 46 -16.47 4.55 5.23
C ILE A 46 -17.36 5.81 5.25
N ARG A 47 -18.38 5.84 6.11
CA ARG A 47 -19.27 6.98 6.21
C ARG A 47 -18.53 8.25 6.61
N THR A 48 -17.67 8.17 7.62
CA THR A 48 -16.85 9.32 8.08
C THR A 48 -15.97 9.81 6.95
N LEU A 49 -15.33 8.91 6.21
CA LEU A 49 -14.48 9.24 5.05
C LEU A 49 -15.30 9.98 3.97
N GLU A 50 -16.48 9.47 3.60
CA GLU A 50 -17.38 10.10 2.64
C GLU A 50 -17.87 11.49 3.09
N GLU A 51 -18.28 11.61 4.35
CA GLU A 51 -18.75 12.87 4.95
C GLU A 51 -17.66 13.94 4.96
N ARG A 52 -16.44 13.55 5.34
CA ARG A 52 -15.28 14.44 5.40
C ARG A 52 -14.79 14.88 4.02
N LEU A 53 -14.80 13.97 3.05
CA LEU A 53 -14.46 14.28 1.66
C LEU A 53 -15.58 15.00 0.92
N GLY A 54 -16.81 14.91 1.41
CA GLY A 54 -18.00 15.52 0.81
C GLY A 54 -18.42 14.82 -0.49
N VAL A 55 -18.05 13.55 -0.67
CA VAL A 55 -18.35 12.77 -1.87
C VAL A 55 -18.62 11.31 -1.52
N ARG A 56 -19.56 10.67 -2.23
CA ARG A 56 -19.82 9.24 -2.08
C ARG A 56 -18.73 8.43 -2.78
N LEU A 57 -18.18 7.44 -2.08
CA LEU A 57 -17.17 6.51 -2.60
C LEU A 57 -17.82 5.18 -3.03
N PHE A 58 -18.97 4.85 -2.42
CA PHE A 58 -19.73 3.66 -2.76
C PHE A 58 -21.19 3.99 -3.06
N HIS A 59 -21.75 3.21 -4.00
CA HIS A 59 -23.16 3.02 -4.19
C HIS A 59 -23.57 1.65 -3.66
N ARG A 60 -24.79 1.53 -3.17
CA ARG A 60 -25.35 0.23 -2.80
C ARG A 60 -26.13 -0.34 -3.99
N ASP A 61 -25.69 -1.49 -4.47
CA ASP A 61 -26.45 -2.32 -5.38
C ASP A 61 -26.87 -3.60 -4.65
N ARG A 62 -28.16 -3.66 -4.26
CA ARG A 62 -28.72 -4.71 -3.39
C ARG A 62 -27.92 -4.80 -2.07
N GLN A 63 -27.14 -5.88 -1.88
CA GLN A 63 -26.29 -6.10 -0.69
C GLN A 63 -24.80 -5.82 -0.94
N ARG A 64 -24.42 -5.36 -2.14
CA ARG A 64 -23.03 -5.11 -2.52
C ARG A 64 -22.69 -3.64 -2.48
N LEU A 65 -21.43 -3.38 -2.17
CA LEU A 65 -20.80 -2.08 -2.28
C LEU A 65 -20.13 -1.98 -3.65
N VAL A 66 -20.58 -1.04 -4.47
CA VAL A 66 -20.02 -0.78 -5.79
C VAL A 66 -19.34 0.59 -5.75
N LEU A 67 -18.08 0.65 -6.18
CA LEU A 67 -17.32 1.90 -6.19
C LEU A 67 -17.93 2.94 -7.16
N SER A 68 -18.04 4.18 -6.68
CA SER A 68 -18.23 5.35 -7.53
C SER A 68 -16.95 5.68 -8.31
N ASP A 69 -16.99 6.65 -9.24
CA ASP A 69 -15.81 7.14 -9.93
C ASP A 69 -14.78 7.73 -8.94
N ALA A 70 -15.26 8.50 -7.96
CA ALA A 70 -14.42 9.03 -6.88
C ALA A 70 -13.83 7.90 -6.02
N GLY A 71 -14.61 6.85 -5.72
CA GLY A 71 -14.15 5.68 -5.02
C GLY A 71 -13.04 4.95 -5.77
N ARG A 72 -13.19 4.75 -7.10
CA ARG A 72 -12.15 4.13 -7.94
C ARG A 72 -10.85 4.93 -7.95
N ALA A 73 -10.94 6.25 -8.03
CA ALA A 73 -9.77 7.11 -7.97
C ALA A 73 -9.06 6.97 -6.62
N LEU A 74 -9.79 7.11 -5.51
CA LEU A 74 -9.21 7.03 -4.18
C LEU A 74 -8.63 5.63 -3.85
N VAL A 75 -9.25 4.55 -4.34
CA VAL A 75 -8.74 3.17 -4.14
C VAL A 75 -7.36 2.99 -4.75
N ARG A 76 -7.09 3.54 -5.94
CA ARG A 76 -5.76 3.47 -6.56
C ARG A 76 -4.72 4.15 -5.68
N ASP A 77 -4.97 5.40 -5.31
CA ASP A 77 -4.05 6.19 -4.49
C ASP A 77 -3.88 5.58 -3.09
N ALA A 78 -4.98 5.07 -2.50
CA ALA A 78 -4.95 4.43 -1.18
C ALA A 78 -4.07 3.18 -1.14
N ARG A 79 -4.03 2.37 -2.20
CA ARG A 79 -3.11 1.21 -2.29
C ARG A 79 -1.66 1.67 -2.20
N GLU A 80 -1.27 2.61 -3.06
CA GLU A 80 0.10 3.13 -3.09
C GLU A 80 0.51 3.76 -1.76
N ILE A 81 -0.39 4.52 -1.13
CA ILE A 81 -0.14 5.14 0.18
C ILE A 81 0.08 4.07 1.27
N LEU A 82 -0.79 3.05 1.34
CA LEU A 82 -0.68 2.01 2.36
C LEU A 82 0.57 1.14 2.14
N ASP A 83 0.87 0.78 0.89
CA ASP A 83 2.08 0.05 0.53
C ASP A 83 3.34 0.85 0.92
N ARG A 84 3.31 2.18 0.72
CA ARG A 84 4.42 3.07 1.11
C ARG A 84 4.59 3.14 2.63
N ILE A 85 3.49 3.23 3.38
CA ILE A 85 3.52 3.22 4.84
C ILE A 85 4.11 1.90 5.36
N GLU A 86 3.64 0.77 4.85
CA GLU A 86 4.11 -0.56 5.25
C GLU A 86 5.58 -0.78 4.88
N SER A 87 5.98 -0.35 3.69
CA SER A 87 7.38 -0.39 3.26
C SER A 87 8.29 0.45 4.16
N SER A 88 7.84 1.68 4.50
CA SER A 88 8.59 2.55 5.41
C SER A 88 8.72 1.95 6.81
N ALA A 89 7.66 1.30 7.32
CA ALA A 89 7.71 0.62 8.62
C ALA A 89 8.68 -0.56 8.59
N ARG A 90 8.63 -1.41 7.54
CA ARG A 90 9.57 -2.52 7.37
C ARG A 90 11.01 -2.03 7.29
N MET A 91 11.25 -0.92 6.56
CA MET A 91 12.55 -0.30 6.46
C MET A 91 13.11 0.06 7.85
N VAL A 92 12.30 0.74 8.68
CA VAL A 92 12.74 1.15 10.04
C VAL A 92 12.94 -0.06 10.95
N MET A 93 12.08 -1.07 10.87
CA MET A 93 12.21 -2.31 11.64
C MET A 93 13.53 -3.04 11.33
N ALA A 94 14.01 -2.99 10.10
CA ALA A 94 15.29 -3.57 9.70
C ALA A 94 16.49 -2.88 10.37
N PHE A 95 16.38 -1.61 10.79
CA PHE A 95 17.42 -0.95 11.59
C PHE A 95 17.43 -1.41 13.05
N GLY A 96 16.32 -1.96 13.57
CA GLY A 96 16.18 -2.35 14.99
C GLY A 96 16.49 -3.81 15.30
N GLY A 97 16.65 -4.66 14.33
CA GLY A 97 16.84 -6.10 14.54
C GLY A 97 17.84 -6.72 13.58
N GLY A 98 19.09 -6.69 13.87
CA GLY A 98 20.18 -7.64 13.56
C GLY A 98 20.25 -8.39 12.22
N GLU A 99 19.34 -8.16 11.28
CA GLU A 99 19.42 -8.69 9.92
C GLU A 99 19.78 -7.55 8.98
N ASP A 100 20.92 -7.70 8.33
CA ASP A 100 21.32 -6.80 7.23
C ASP A 100 20.33 -6.99 6.07
N VAL A 101 19.57 -5.95 5.71
CA VAL A 101 18.65 -5.97 4.57
C VAL A 101 19.30 -5.27 3.39
N LEU A 102 19.59 -6.02 2.35
CA LEU A 102 20.08 -5.50 1.08
C LEU A 102 18.89 -5.05 0.20
N ARG A 103 18.79 -3.76 -0.07
CA ARG A 103 17.75 -3.18 -0.93
C ARG A 103 18.25 -3.01 -2.34
N LEU A 104 17.63 -3.72 -3.26
CA LEU A 104 18.03 -3.72 -4.67
C LEU A 104 16.95 -3.09 -5.54
N ALA A 105 17.33 -2.06 -6.29
CA ALA A 105 16.53 -1.56 -7.39
C ALA A 105 16.81 -2.41 -8.65
N VAL A 106 15.77 -2.98 -9.25
CA VAL A 106 15.93 -3.92 -10.35
C VAL A 106 14.96 -3.65 -11.50
N LEU A 107 15.36 -3.97 -12.72
CA LEU A 107 14.44 -4.01 -13.85
C LEU A 107 13.51 -5.24 -13.71
N PRO A 108 12.17 -5.09 -13.91
CA PRO A 108 11.19 -6.15 -13.69
C PRO A 108 11.50 -7.45 -14.43
N THR A 109 11.86 -7.35 -15.70
CA THR A 109 12.17 -8.52 -16.53
C THR A 109 13.42 -9.26 -16.06
N PHE A 110 14.45 -8.51 -15.63
CA PHE A 110 15.67 -9.08 -15.08
C PHE A 110 15.41 -9.73 -13.71
N ALA A 111 14.67 -9.04 -12.85
CA ALA A 111 14.26 -9.58 -11.56
C ALA A 111 13.56 -10.93 -11.72
N THR A 112 12.50 -10.99 -12.53
CA THR A 112 11.67 -12.18 -12.67
C THR A 112 12.41 -13.35 -13.35
N ARG A 113 13.17 -13.07 -14.40
CA ARG A 113 13.77 -14.14 -15.23
C ARG A 113 15.12 -14.62 -14.73
N TRP A 114 15.89 -13.75 -14.08
CA TRP A 114 17.25 -14.07 -13.72
C TRP A 114 17.51 -14.02 -12.20
N LEU A 115 17.10 -12.95 -11.53
CA LEU A 115 17.49 -12.72 -10.13
C LEU A 115 16.68 -13.59 -9.16
N ILE A 116 15.35 -13.53 -9.20
CA ILE A 116 14.47 -14.22 -8.25
C ILE A 116 14.75 -15.73 -8.19
N PRO A 117 14.92 -16.44 -9.31
CA PRO A 117 15.25 -17.88 -9.24
C PRO A 117 16.57 -18.21 -8.52
N ARG A 118 17.48 -17.24 -8.43
CA ARG A 118 18.80 -17.41 -7.78
C ARG A 118 18.82 -16.95 -6.32
N LEU A 119 17.84 -16.17 -5.89
CA LEU A 119 17.77 -15.68 -4.52
C LEU A 119 17.58 -16.80 -3.51
N ALA A 120 16.91 -17.89 -3.86
CA ALA A 120 16.74 -19.04 -2.97
C ALA A 120 18.08 -19.67 -2.56
N GLU A 121 19.05 -19.71 -3.46
CA GLU A 121 20.40 -20.20 -3.16
C GLU A 121 21.19 -19.19 -2.30
N PHE A 122 21.07 -17.91 -2.63
CA PHE A 122 21.69 -16.83 -1.86
C PHE A 122 21.19 -16.82 -0.40
N SER A 123 19.89 -16.87 -0.17
CA SER A 123 19.30 -16.87 1.17
C SER A 123 19.70 -18.10 1.99
N ARG A 124 19.91 -19.25 1.35
CA ARG A 124 20.43 -20.44 2.05
C ARG A 124 21.89 -20.27 2.47
N ARG A 125 22.70 -19.56 1.68
CA ARG A 125 24.13 -19.34 1.99
C ARG A 125 24.34 -18.18 2.99
N HIS A 126 23.41 -17.24 3.00
CA HIS A 126 23.45 -16.01 3.80
C HIS A 126 22.14 -15.80 4.57
N PRO A 127 21.84 -16.66 5.57
CA PRO A 127 20.54 -16.62 6.26
C PRO A 127 20.32 -15.36 7.11
N GLY A 128 21.39 -14.60 7.41
CA GLY A 128 21.30 -13.31 8.13
C GLY A 128 21.13 -12.09 7.23
N ILE A 129 21.03 -12.27 5.89
CA ILE A 129 20.84 -11.16 4.95
C ILE A 129 19.44 -11.26 4.35
N GLY A 130 18.57 -10.30 4.70
CA GLY A 130 17.30 -10.09 4.03
C GLY A 130 17.52 -9.41 2.66
N ILE A 131 16.66 -9.69 1.68
CA ILE A 131 16.69 -8.99 0.39
C ILE A 131 15.34 -8.35 0.16
N ASP A 132 15.37 -7.05 -0.09
CA ASP A 132 14.20 -6.25 -0.51
C ASP A 132 14.41 -5.83 -1.97
N LEU A 133 13.47 -6.23 -2.83
CA LEU A 133 13.51 -5.91 -4.26
C LEU A 133 12.45 -4.87 -4.61
N ALA A 134 12.87 -3.80 -5.24
CA ALA A 134 11.94 -2.83 -5.80
C ALA A 134 12.20 -2.58 -7.28
N GLU A 135 11.13 -2.38 -8.03
CA GLU A 135 11.22 -2.08 -9.46
C GLU A 135 11.70 -0.65 -9.67
N ALA A 136 12.71 -0.48 -10.51
CA ALA A 136 13.16 0.82 -10.98
C ALA A 136 13.33 0.80 -12.50
N LEU A 137 12.57 1.64 -13.18
CA LEU A 137 12.57 1.75 -14.65
C LEU A 137 13.56 2.82 -15.17
N GLY A 138 14.09 3.66 -14.30
CA GLY A 138 15.04 4.72 -14.59
C GLY A 138 16.27 4.70 -13.71
N PRO A 139 17.23 5.61 -13.94
CA PRO A 139 18.43 5.74 -13.11
C PRO A 139 18.05 5.95 -11.64
N VAL A 140 18.75 5.27 -10.74
CA VAL A 140 18.57 5.42 -9.29
C VAL A 140 19.54 6.49 -8.79
N ASP A 141 18.99 7.49 -8.12
CA ASP A 141 19.75 8.45 -7.33
C ASP A 141 19.93 7.86 -5.92
N PHE A 142 21.14 7.41 -5.59
CA PHE A 142 21.43 6.79 -4.30
C PHE A 142 21.41 7.78 -3.13
N ASP A 143 21.59 9.08 -3.39
CA ASP A 143 21.55 10.11 -2.35
C ASP A 143 20.12 10.40 -1.87
N ASP A 144 19.11 10.16 -2.75
CA ASP A 144 17.70 10.42 -2.45
C ASP A 144 16.83 9.13 -2.53
N SER A 145 17.45 7.95 -2.50
CA SER A 145 16.74 6.67 -2.58
C SER A 145 17.12 5.73 -1.44
N PRO A 146 16.25 4.78 -1.06
CA PRO A 146 16.55 3.81 0.00
C PRO A 146 17.33 2.58 -0.50
N PHE A 147 17.89 2.62 -1.71
CA PHE A 147 18.55 1.46 -2.31
C PHE A 147 20.04 1.39 -1.97
N ASP A 148 20.51 0.18 -1.66
CA ASP A 148 21.94 -0.11 -1.43
C ASP A 148 22.65 -0.42 -2.75
N ALA A 149 21.92 -0.97 -3.73
CA ALA A 149 22.43 -1.24 -5.07
C ALA A 149 21.32 -1.20 -6.13
N ALA A 150 21.70 -1.01 -7.40
CA ALA A 150 20.78 -1.03 -8.52
C ALA A 150 21.32 -1.91 -9.66
N LEU A 151 20.45 -2.76 -10.20
CA LEU A 151 20.74 -3.57 -11.39
C LEU A 151 20.01 -2.93 -12.57
N GLN A 152 20.70 -2.06 -13.25
CA GLN A 152 20.20 -1.25 -14.36
C GLN A 152 21.07 -1.48 -15.61
N ARG A 153 20.52 -1.08 -16.76
CA ARG A 153 21.25 -1.16 -18.03
C ARG A 153 21.74 0.20 -18.41
#